data_5d9231df702022e8b41f6249b6ae4240
#
_entry.id   5d9231df702022e8b41f6249b6ae4240
#
_cell.length_a   1.000
_cell.length_b   1.000
_cell.length_c   1.000
_cell.angle_alpha   90.00
_cell.angle_beta   90.00
_cell.angle_gamma   90.00
#
_symmetry.space_group_name_H-M   'P 1'
#
loop_
_entity.id
_entity.type
_entity.pdbx_description
1 polymer ?
#
loop_
_entity_poly.entity_id
_entity_poly.type
_entity_poly.pdbx_seq_one_letter_code
_entity_poly.pdbx_strand_id
1 'polypeptide(L)'
;MLEKVLEELCGNLPVERLKALVKLRKRYKVYLLSNINDTLWQKSVSQMNQLGYSTDELFDEVFLSYAMRKEKPSVEIYEEMTQQTGLNPATTLYFDDRAENAEAGKRFGFQSVLVKTNHLEEHQEWQEINKNIKE
;
A
#
# COMPACT_ATOMS: atom_id res chain seq x y z
N MET A 1 -14.58 -8.03 8.54
CA MET A 1 -14.61 -6.58 8.24
C MET A 1 -13.23 -6.11 7.79
N LEU A 2 -13.18 -5.34 6.73
CA LEU A 2 -11.91 -4.78 6.24
C LEU A 2 -11.49 -3.60 7.13
N GLU A 3 -10.30 -3.65 7.69
CA GLU A 3 -9.79 -2.61 8.59
C GLU A 3 -8.61 -1.84 8.01
N LYS A 4 -7.87 -2.47 7.09
CA LYS A 4 -6.58 -1.93 6.64
C LYS A 4 -6.40 -2.12 5.14
N VAL A 5 -5.68 -1.18 4.55
CA VAL A 5 -5.32 -1.21 3.14
C VAL A 5 -3.79 -1.18 3.05
N LEU A 6 -3.25 -2.12 2.30
CA LEU A 6 -1.82 -2.22 2.05
C LEU A 6 -1.59 -1.99 0.57
N GLU A 7 -0.68 -1.09 0.22
CA GLU A 7 -0.45 -0.71 -1.16
C GLU A 7 1.02 -0.70 -1.52
N GLU A 8 1.31 -1.04 -2.77
CA GLU A 8 2.59 -0.78 -3.42
C GLU A 8 2.43 0.45 -4.31
N LEU A 9 3.42 1.31 -4.34
CA LEU A 9 3.47 2.40 -5.31
C LEU A 9 3.81 1.82 -6.67
N CYS A 10 2.85 1.89 -7.59
CA CYS A 10 2.93 1.28 -8.91
C CYS A 10 2.94 2.36 -9.98
N GLY A 11 4.10 2.55 -10.62
CA GLY A 11 4.22 3.49 -11.72
C GLY A 11 4.13 4.95 -11.30
N ASN A 12 3.33 5.74 -12.02
CA ASN A 12 3.16 7.16 -11.76
C ASN A 12 2.35 7.42 -10.49
N LEU A 13 2.52 8.62 -9.91
CA LEU A 13 1.76 9.05 -8.75
C LEU A 13 0.70 10.07 -9.19
N PRO A 14 -0.46 9.63 -9.69
CA PRO A 14 -1.52 10.56 -10.04
C PRO A 14 -2.08 11.23 -8.79
N VAL A 15 -2.28 12.55 -8.87
CA VAL A 15 -2.75 13.33 -7.72
C VAL A 15 -4.08 12.79 -7.17
N GLU A 16 -4.94 12.26 -8.04
CA GLU A 16 -6.22 11.68 -7.62
C GLU A 16 -6.04 10.47 -6.70
N ARG A 17 -4.99 9.68 -6.92
CA ARG A 17 -4.64 8.57 -6.03
C ARG A 17 -4.21 9.08 -4.66
N LEU A 18 -3.40 10.14 -4.63
CA LEU A 18 -2.95 10.74 -3.37
C LEU A 18 -4.13 11.30 -2.58
N LYS A 19 -5.06 11.97 -3.24
CA LYS A 19 -6.31 12.44 -2.61
C LYS A 19 -7.10 11.27 -2.03
N ALA A 20 -7.22 10.18 -2.79
CA ALA A 20 -7.94 8.99 -2.33
C ALA A 20 -7.28 8.38 -1.09
N LEU A 21 -5.96 8.30 -1.05
CA LEU A 21 -5.24 7.76 0.11
C LEU A 21 -5.51 8.57 1.38
N VAL A 22 -5.49 9.90 1.28
CA VAL A 22 -5.81 10.77 2.42
C VAL A 22 -7.23 10.50 2.92
N LYS A 23 -8.19 10.35 2.01
CA LYS A 23 -9.59 10.05 2.38
C LYS A 23 -9.74 8.68 3.02
N LEU A 24 -9.03 7.67 2.48
CA LEU A 24 -9.08 6.30 3.00
C LEU A 24 -8.67 6.25 4.47
N ARG A 25 -7.74 7.09 4.89
CA ARG A 25 -7.27 7.12 6.27
C ARG A 25 -8.32 7.58 7.28
N LYS A 26 -9.42 8.15 6.82
CA LYS A 26 -10.55 8.51 7.70
C LYS A 26 -11.28 7.28 8.23
N ARG A 27 -11.17 6.15 7.53
CA ARG A 27 -11.88 4.91 7.86
C ARG A 27 -10.95 3.72 8.05
N TYR A 28 -9.85 3.69 7.32
CA TYR A 28 -8.91 2.55 7.31
C TYR A 28 -7.53 2.98 7.76
N LYS A 29 -6.77 2.05 8.30
CA LYS A 29 -5.33 2.20 8.42
C LYS A 29 -4.74 1.91 7.04
N VAL A 30 -3.89 2.80 6.55
CA VAL A 30 -3.29 2.69 5.22
C VAL A 30 -1.78 2.56 5.35
N TYR A 31 -1.24 1.49 4.82
CA TYR A 31 0.19 1.20 4.86
C TYR A 31 0.76 1.12 3.45
N LEU A 32 2.00 1.52 3.31
CA LEU A 32 2.78 1.30 2.08
C LEU A 32 3.80 0.20 2.35
N LEU A 33 3.87 -0.78 1.46
CA LEU A 33 4.91 -1.80 1.45
C LEU A 33 5.57 -1.80 0.07
N SER A 34 6.82 -1.38 -0.01
CA SER A 34 7.49 -1.19 -1.30
C SER A 34 8.87 -1.84 -1.36
N ASN A 35 9.12 -2.59 -2.44
CA ASN A 35 10.45 -3.03 -2.81
C ASN A 35 11.14 -1.87 -3.54
N ILE A 36 11.96 -1.13 -2.82
CA ILE A 36 12.53 0.11 -3.33
C ILE A 36 13.88 0.37 -2.66
N ASN A 37 14.79 1.07 -3.34
CA ASN A 37 16.04 1.52 -2.74
C ASN A 37 15.88 2.97 -2.22
N ASP A 38 16.87 3.41 -1.45
CA ASP A 38 16.84 4.74 -0.82
C ASP A 38 16.71 5.87 -1.84
N THR A 39 17.49 5.81 -2.92
CA THR A 39 17.49 6.86 -3.95
C THR A 39 16.11 7.02 -4.59
N LEU A 40 15.49 5.91 -4.98
CA LEU A 40 14.15 5.93 -5.59
C LEU A 40 13.08 6.35 -4.57
N TRP A 41 13.24 5.96 -3.32
CA TRP A 41 12.33 6.39 -2.27
C TRP A 41 12.37 7.90 -2.06
N GLN A 42 13.57 8.48 -2.00
CA GLN A 42 13.72 9.93 -1.85
C GLN A 42 13.11 10.67 -3.04
N LYS A 43 13.25 10.12 -4.24
CA LYS A 43 12.62 10.67 -5.44
C LYS A 43 11.09 10.64 -5.33
N SER A 44 10.54 9.53 -4.85
CA SER A 44 9.09 9.38 -4.64
C SER A 44 8.57 10.39 -3.61
N VAL A 45 9.28 10.56 -2.49
CA VAL A 45 8.94 11.54 -1.46
C VAL A 45 8.93 12.96 -2.05
N SER A 46 9.94 13.28 -2.85
CA SER A 46 10.03 14.58 -3.52
C SER A 46 8.84 14.82 -4.44
N GLN A 47 8.43 13.82 -5.21
CA GLN A 47 7.26 13.91 -6.09
C GLN A 47 5.98 14.14 -5.29
N MET A 48 5.79 13.42 -4.19
CA MET A 48 4.64 13.60 -3.31
C MET A 48 4.61 15.03 -2.76
N ASN A 49 5.75 15.52 -2.29
CA ASN A 49 5.86 16.87 -1.74
C ASN A 49 5.55 17.95 -2.80
N GLN A 50 6.00 17.75 -4.04
CA GLN A 50 5.70 18.66 -5.15
C GLN A 50 4.20 18.71 -5.44
N LEU A 51 3.50 17.61 -5.22
CA LEU A 51 2.04 17.54 -5.37
C LEU A 51 1.28 18.03 -4.15
N GLY A 52 2.00 18.46 -3.10
CA GLY A 52 1.41 19.01 -1.90
C GLY A 52 1.13 18.02 -0.78
N TYR A 53 1.74 16.84 -0.81
CA TYR A 53 1.50 15.78 0.19
C TYR A 53 2.77 15.34 0.87
N SER A 54 2.67 15.05 2.17
CA SER A 54 3.73 14.37 2.93
C SER A 54 3.38 12.90 3.06
N THR A 55 4.39 12.07 3.31
CA THR A 55 4.16 10.64 3.57
C THR A 55 3.29 10.42 4.80
N ASP A 56 3.42 11.29 5.82
CA ASP A 56 2.61 11.20 7.04
C ASP A 56 1.13 11.45 6.80
N GLU A 57 0.79 12.23 5.76
CA GLU A 57 -0.61 12.45 5.37
C GLU A 57 -1.18 11.26 4.60
N LEU A 58 -0.34 10.59 3.81
CA LEU A 58 -0.77 9.54 2.89
C LEU A 58 -0.86 8.17 3.55
N PHE A 59 0.06 7.87 4.48
CA PHE A 59 0.19 6.54 5.07
C PHE A 59 0.32 6.62 6.58
N ASP A 60 -0.30 5.67 7.26
CA ASP A 60 -0.09 5.50 8.70
C ASP A 60 1.33 5.03 8.99
N GLU A 61 1.88 4.20 8.11
CA GLU A 61 3.26 3.75 8.21
C GLU A 61 3.76 3.28 6.84
N VAL A 62 5.06 3.42 6.60
CA VAL A 62 5.70 2.93 5.37
C VAL A 62 6.71 1.85 5.71
N PHE A 63 6.72 0.79 4.88
CA PHE A 63 7.63 -0.34 5.00
C PHE A 63 8.42 -0.45 3.71
N LEU A 64 9.73 -0.25 3.81
CA LEU A 64 10.62 -0.14 2.66
C LEU A 64 11.66 -1.26 2.72
N SER A 65 11.82 -1.99 1.63
CA SER A 65 12.70 -3.16 1.59
C SER A 65 14.14 -2.83 2.00
N TYR A 66 14.67 -1.69 1.55
CA TYR A 66 16.05 -1.32 1.87
C TYR A 66 16.24 -1.06 3.37
N ALA A 67 15.23 -0.48 4.03
CA ALA A 67 15.29 -0.19 5.46
C ALA A 67 15.09 -1.44 6.31
N MET A 68 14.22 -2.34 5.85
CA MET A 68 13.93 -3.60 6.54
C MET A 68 14.96 -4.68 6.29
N ARG A 69 15.75 -4.55 5.23
CA ARG A 69 16.68 -5.59 4.74
C ARG A 69 15.95 -6.89 4.40
N LYS A 70 14.75 -6.77 3.90
CA LYS A 70 13.88 -7.85 3.47
C LYS A 70 13.09 -7.34 2.29
N GLU A 71 12.68 -8.24 1.40
CA GLU A 71 11.91 -7.83 0.24
C GLU A 71 10.79 -8.82 -0.05
N LYS A 72 9.73 -8.29 -0.70
CA LYS A 72 8.69 -9.15 -1.25
C LYS A 72 9.27 -10.02 -2.37
N PRO A 73 8.90 -11.25 -2.55
CA PRO A 73 7.78 -11.95 -1.89
C PRO A 73 8.19 -12.78 -0.68
N SER A 74 9.29 -12.47 -0.01
CA SER A 74 9.71 -13.22 1.17
C SER A 74 8.66 -13.11 2.28
N VAL A 75 8.29 -14.24 2.88
CA VAL A 75 7.32 -14.26 3.97
C VAL A 75 7.77 -13.41 5.15
N GLU A 76 9.08 -13.30 5.36
CA GLU A 76 9.65 -12.57 6.49
C GLU A 76 9.26 -11.09 6.50
N ILE A 77 9.11 -10.45 5.32
CA ILE A 77 8.72 -9.04 5.28
C ILE A 77 7.27 -8.86 5.74
N TYR A 78 6.39 -9.78 5.37
CA TYR A 78 4.99 -9.76 5.81
C TYR A 78 4.88 -10.05 7.31
N GLU A 79 5.67 -10.99 7.82
CA GLU A 79 5.70 -11.30 9.25
C GLU A 79 6.15 -10.10 10.08
N GLU A 80 7.25 -9.46 9.68
CA GLU A 80 7.78 -8.30 10.41
C GLU A 80 6.79 -7.15 10.42
N MET A 81 6.20 -6.83 9.27
CA MET A 81 5.19 -5.79 9.17
C MET A 81 3.99 -6.08 10.08
N THR A 82 3.54 -7.33 10.09
CA THR A 82 2.42 -7.75 10.94
C THR A 82 2.76 -7.61 12.42
N GLN A 83 3.96 -7.96 12.82
CA GLN A 83 4.42 -7.82 14.21
C GLN A 83 4.47 -6.36 14.63
N GLN A 84 4.95 -5.48 13.76
CA GLN A 84 5.09 -4.06 14.08
C GLN A 84 3.74 -3.33 14.16
N THR A 85 2.79 -3.72 13.34
CA THR A 85 1.50 -3.01 13.25
C THR A 85 0.38 -3.67 14.04
N GLY A 86 0.50 -4.97 14.32
CA GLY A 86 -0.59 -5.74 14.90
C GLY A 86 -1.74 -5.99 13.95
N LEU A 87 -1.56 -5.74 12.64
CA LEU A 87 -2.63 -5.94 11.68
C LEU A 87 -3.06 -7.40 11.61
N ASN A 88 -4.33 -7.61 11.24
CA ASN A 88 -4.86 -8.95 10.96
C ASN A 88 -4.89 -9.13 9.45
N PRO A 89 -4.11 -10.09 8.89
CA PRO A 89 -4.10 -10.29 7.43
C PRO A 89 -5.49 -10.55 6.85
N ALA A 90 -6.35 -11.27 7.56
CA ALA A 90 -7.70 -11.61 7.09
C ALA A 90 -8.58 -10.39 6.85
N THR A 91 -8.30 -9.27 7.53
CA THR A 91 -9.04 -8.02 7.38
C THR A 91 -8.22 -6.92 6.70
N THR A 92 -7.16 -7.31 6.01
CA THR A 92 -6.26 -6.39 5.30
C THR A 92 -6.34 -6.64 3.80
N LEU A 93 -6.68 -5.60 3.06
CA LEU A 93 -6.72 -5.62 1.60
C LEU A 93 -5.34 -5.20 1.08
N TYR A 94 -4.74 -6.04 0.24
CA TYR A 94 -3.39 -5.85 -0.27
C TYR A 94 -3.39 -5.71 -1.78
N PHE A 95 -2.97 -4.54 -2.26
CA PHE A 95 -2.82 -4.27 -3.69
C PHE A 95 -1.35 -4.34 -4.08
N ASP A 96 -1.03 -5.14 -5.08
CA ASP A 96 0.33 -5.23 -5.63
C ASP A 96 0.26 -5.54 -7.12
N ASP A 97 1.17 -4.97 -7.90
CA ASP A 97 1.18 -5.16 -9.36
C ASP A 97 2.05 -6.32 -9.82
N ARG A 98 2.70 -7.02 -8.92
CA ARG A 98 3.53 -8.18 -9.24
C ARG A 98 2.84 -9.45 -8.77
N ALA A 99 2.71 -10.40 -9.71
CA ALA A 99 1.99 -11.65 -9.46
C ALA A 99 2.61 -12.44 -8.29
N GLU A 100 3.93 -12.53 -8.24
CA GLU A 100 4.63 -13.25 -7.17
C GLU A 100 4.39 -12.64 -5.80
N ASN A 101 4.28 -11.32 -5.73
CA ASN A 101 4.01 -10.61 -4.47
C ASN A 101 2.56 -10.78 -4.03
N ALA A 102 1.63 -10.59 -4.95
CA ALA A 102 0.20 -10.78 -4.66
C ALA A 102 -0.09 -12.19 -4.19
N GLU A 103 0.51 -13.19 -4.86
CA GLU A 103 0.33 -14.59 -4.51
C GLU A 103 0.93 -14.91 -3.12
N ALA A 104 2.12 -14.38 -2.82
CA ALA A 104 2.74 -14.56 -1.51
C ALA A 104 1.90 -13.90 -0.41
N GLY A 105 1.34 -12.73 -0.67
CA GLY A 105 0.44 -12.06 0.26
C GLY A 105 -0.82 -12.89 0.53
N LYS A 106 -1.38 -13.47 -0.51
CA LYS A 106 -2.54 -14.35 -0.39
C LYS A 106 -2.23 -15.58 0.46
N ARG A 107 -1.09 -16.21 0.23
CA ARG A 107 -0.65 -17.36 1.04
C ARG A 107 -0.40 -16.97 2.49
N PHE A 108 0.05 -15.74 2.74
CA PHE A 108 0.25 -15.23 4.09
C PHE A 108 -1.09 -14.98 4.81
N GLY A 109 -2.17 -14.76 4.07
CA GLY A 109 -3.51 -14.57 4.61
C GLY A 109 -4.18 -13.25 4.25
N PHE A 110 -3.53 -12.39 3.47
CA PHE A 110 -4.13 -11.13 3.01
C PHE A 110 -5.23 -11.38 1.98
N GLN A 111 -6.17 -10.44 1.92
CA GLN A 111 -7.08 -10.31 0.78
C GLN A 111 -6.30 -9.61 -0.33
N SER A 112 -5.61 -10.38 -1.18
CA SER A 112 -4.70 -9.85 -2.19
C SER A 112 -5.41 -9.56 -3.51
N VAL A 113 -5.05 -8.42 -4.11
CA VAL A 113 -5.53 -8.02 -5.44
C VAL A 113 -4.32 -7.77 -6.32
N LEU A 114 -4.21 -8.53 -7.41
CA LEU A 114 -3.19 -8.27 -8.43
C LEU A 114 -3.65 -7.12 -9.30
N VAL A 115 -2.89 -6.05 -9.31
CA VAL A 115 -3.23 -4.80 -9.99
C VAL A 115 -2.39 -4.67 -11.26
N LYS A 116 -3.01 -4.21 -12.35
CA LYS A 116 -2.23 -3.78 -13.53
C LYS A 116 -1.55 -2.46 -13.20
N THR A 117 -0.26 -2.34 -13.52
CA THR A 117 0.51 -1.11 -13.31
C THR A 117 -0.25 0.09 -13.89
N ASN A 118 -0.39 1.15 -13.11
CA ASN A 118 -1.11 2.38 -13.47
C ASN A 118 -2.63 2.21 -13.65
N HIS A 119 -3.22 1.09 -13.22
CA HIS A 119 -4.65 0.82 -13.38
C HIS A 119 -5.36 0.52 -12.05
N LEU A 120 -4.78 0.97 -10.92
CA LEU A 120 -5.35 0.72 -9.60
C LEU A 120 -6.81 1.18 -9.50
N GLU A 121 -7.11 2.37 -10.02
CA GLU A 121 -8.42 3.00 -9.94
C GLU A 121 -9.52 2.25 -10.70
N GLU A 122 -9.14 1.35 -11.59
CA GLU A 122 -10.08 0.54 -12.38
C GLU A 122 -10.53 -0.73 -11.65
N HIS A 123 -9.84 -1.10 -10.55
CA HIS A 123 -10.18 -2.32 -9.82
C HIS A 123 -11.40 -2.12 -8.92
N GLN A 124 -12.29 -3.09 -8.94
CA GLN A 124 -13.54 -3.04 -8.18
C GLN A 124 -13.27 -2.89 -6.68
N GLU A 125 -12.30 -3.61 -6.15
CA GLU A 125 -11.96 -3.56 -4.73
C GLU A 125 -11.52 -2.17 -4.30
N TRP A 126 -10.72 -1.48 -5.13
CA TRP A 126 -10.32 -0.09 -4.88
C TRP A 126 -11.54 0.83 -4.89
N GLN A 127 -12.40 0.67 -5.88
CA GLN A 127 -13.62 1.48 -6.01
C GLN A 127 -14.54 1.30 -4.82
N GLU A 128 -14.69 0.08 -4.34
CA GLU A 128 -15.57 -0.23 -3.20
C GLU A 128 -15.10 0.42 -1.91
N ILE A 129 -13.80 0.34 -1.59
CA ILE A 129 -13.29 0.96 -0.36
C ILE A 129 -13.41 2.48 -0.42
N ASN A 130 -13.28 3.09 -1.59
CA ASN A 130 -13.44 4.54 -1.75
C ASN A 130 -14.90 4.98 -1.61
N LYS A 131 -15.86 4.15 -1.99
CA LYS A 131 -17.30 4.44 -1.82
C LYS A 131 -17.73 4.43 -0.37
N ASN A 132 -17.02 3.71 0.48
CA ASN A 132 -17.37 3.59 1.91
C ASN A 132 -16.98 4.82 2.72
N ILE A 133 -16.36 5.81 2.08
CA ILE A 133 -15.90 7.02 2.75
C ILE A 133 -16.91 8.14 2.49
N LYS A 134 -17.50 8.65 3.55
CA LYS A 134 -18.35 9.84 3.49
C LYS A 134 -17.48 11.07 3.60
N GLU A 135 -17.66 11.97 2.69
CA GLU A 135 -16.99 13.26 2.71
C GLU A 135 -17.58 14.16 3.80
#